data_e157a10082167c43a416709a8f24d501
#
_entry.id   e157a10082167c43a416709a8f24d501
#
_cell.length_a   1.000
_cell.length_b   1.000
_cell.length_c   1.000
_cell.angle_alpha   90.00
_cell.angle_beta   90.00
_cell.angle_gamma   90.00
#
_symmetry.space_group_name_H-M   'P 1'
#
loop_
_entity.id
_entity.type
_entity.pdbx_description
1 polymer ?
#
loop_
_entity_poly.entity_id
_entity_poly.type
_entity_poly.pdbx_seq_one_letter_code
_entity_poly.pdbx_strand_id
1 'polypeptide(L)'
;MTLYCGIDLHSNNNVVAVLDEQDRTVYEKRLPNDLETVTEVLCIYQSELAACVVESTYNWYWLVDGLMEAGFPVRLAHTSALPEYSGLKYSNDYSDARHLAHLLRLGLLPTGYIYPKEERALRDLLRRRLLLVRQRSLHHVSLQSLIARHSGQRLNTLQIKQLSKRDLTDYLQGYALMGGEITHQARCWLENAVQ
;
A
#
# COMPACT_ATOMS: atom_id res chain seq x y z
N MET A 1 -3.11 29.31 18.98
CA MET A 1 -3.75 28.94 17.69
C MET A 1 -3.57 27.45 17.53
N THR A 2 -4.63 26.71 17.23
CA THR A 2 -4.51 25.26 17.07
C THR A 2 -4.16 24.92 15.62
N LEU A 3 -3.12 24.12 15.41
CA LEU A 3 -2.65 23.72 14.09
C LEU A 3 -2.84 22.22 13.85
N TYR A 4 -3.00 21.85 12.60
CA TYR A 4 -3.24 20.48 12.14
C TYR A 4 -2.29 20.17 10.98
N CYS A 5 -1.49 19.13 11.12
CA CYS A 5 -0.52 18.74 10.12
C CYS A 5 -0.97 17.50 9.36
N GLY A 6 -0.90 17.55 8.02
CA GLY A 6 -1.08 16.41 7.12
C GLY A 6 0.21 16.12 6.39
N ILE A 7 0.59 14.85 6.32
CA ILE A 7 1.78 14.38 5.63
C ILE A 7 1.38 13.31 4.63
N ASP A 8 1.47 13.64 3.35
CA ASP A 8 1.35 12.72 2.23
C ASP A 8 2.72 12.09 1.95
N LEU A 9 2.86 10.79 2.25
CA LEU A 9 4.14 10.09 2.26
C LEU A 9 4.31 9.23 1.01
N HIS A 10 5.26 9.60 0.17
CA HIS A 10 5.66 8.85 -1.01
C HIS A 10 6.91 7.98 -0.79
N SER A 11 7.35 7.27 -1.83
CA SER A 11 8.52 6.39 -1.78
C SER A 11 9.85 7.13 -1.57
N ASN A 12 10.00 8.35 -2.08
CA ASN A 12 11.24 9.13 -2.11
C ASN A 12 11.12 10.56 -1.59
N ASN A 13 9.93 11.02 -1.29
CA ASN A 13 9.64 12.33 -0.73
C ASN A 13 8.34 12.29 0.04
N ASN A 14 8.05 13.37 0.75
CA ASN A 14 6.77 13.59 1.39
C ASN A 14 6.33 15.04 1.18
N VAL A 15 5.02 15.28 1.25
CA VAL A 15 4.47 16.63 1.25
C VAL A 15 3.86 16.89 2.62
N VAL A 16 4.32 17.95 3.25
CA VAL A 16 3.84 18.40 4.56
C VAL A 16 2.96 19.62 4.38
N ALA A 17 1.76 19.59 4.93
CA ALA A 17 0.85 20.75 4.99
C ALA A 17 0.42 20.98 6.43
N VAL A 18 0.48 22.23 6.89
CA VAL A 18 0.00 22.66 8.20
C VAL A 18 -1.13 23.66 7.99
N LEU A 19 -2.30 23.38 8.57
CA LEU A 19 -3.49 24.21 8.50
C LEU A 19 -3.84 24.78 9.88
N ASP A 20 -4.43 25.99 9.88
CA ASP A 20 -5.02 26.56 11.08
C ASP A 20 -6.50 26.12 11.29
N GLU A 21 -7.14 26.64 12.33
CA GLU A 21 -8.55 26.37 12.68
C GLU A 21 -9.53 26.82 11.60
N GLN A 22 -9.14 27.73 10.69
CA GLN A 22 -9.96 28.26 9.60
C GLN A 22 -9.60 27.64 8.25
N ASP A 23 -8.85 26.51 8.22
CA ASP A 23 -8.36 25.84 6.99
C ASP A 23 -7.36 26.67 6.16
N ARG A 24 -6.78 27.70 6.70
CA ARG A 24 -5.77 28.47 5.99
C ARG A 24 -4.44 27.75 6.10
N THR A 25 -3.75 27.62 4.97
CA THR A 25 -2.43 27.00 4.90
C THR A 25 -1.39 27.90 5.57
N VAL A 26 -0.84 27.45 6.69
CA VAL A 26 0.24 28.11 7.43
C VAL A 26 1.61 27.72 6.85
N TYR A 27 1.73 26.45 6.46
CA TYR A 27 2.92 25.90 5.83
C TYR A 27 2.57 24.82 4.84
N GLU A 28 3.30 24.76 3.73
CA GLU A 28 3.17 23.69 2.75
C GLU A 28 4.46 23.54 1.96
N LYS A 29 5.03 22.33 1.96
CA LYS A 29 6.26 22.07 1.20
C LYS A 29 6.47 20.58 0.95
N ARG A 30 7.08 20.26 -0.20
CA ARG A 30 7.64 18.95 -0.48
C ARG A 30 9.01 18.83 0.16
N LEU A 31 9.23 17.78 0.93
CA LEU A 31 10.46 17.50 1.65
C LEU A 31 11.04 16.14 1.21
N PRO A 32 12.36 15.93 1.32
CA PRO A 32 12.94 14.60 1.17
C PRO A 32 12.46 13.68 2.30
N ASN A 33 12.56 12.36 2.07
CA ASN A 33 12.30 11.36 3.12
C ASN A 33 13.49 11.29 4.08
N ASP A 34 13.68 12.37 4.82
CA ASP A 34 14.69 12.55 5.85
C ASP A 34 14.03 13.04 7.14
N LEU A 35 14.19 12.28 8.21
CA LEU A 35 13.51 12.55 9.48
C LEU A 35 13.94 13.88 10.10
N GLU A 36 15.22 14.21 10.03
CA GLU A 36 15.77 15.45 10.58
C GLU A 36 15.13 16.65 9.91
N THR A 37 15.12 16.67 8.58
CA THR A 37 14.47 17.73 7.78
C THR A 37 12.99 17.91 8.13
N VAL A 38 12.24 16.81 8.25
CA VAL A 38 10.81 16.88 8.58
C VAL A 38 10.61 17.39 10.00
N THR A 39 11.40 16.89 10.94
CA THR A 39 11.31 17.28 12.36
C THR A 39 11.69 18.72 12.57
N GLU A 40 12.76 19.23 11.96
CA GLU A 40 13.17 20.64 12.03
C GLU A 40 12.05 21.58 11.59
N VAL A 41 11.38 21.26 10.47
CA VAL A 41 10.26 22.05 9.98
C VAL A 41 9.08 22.03 10.95
N LEU A 42 8.74 20.88 11.50
CA LEU A 42 7.58 20.73 12.37
C LEU A 42 7.82 21.25 13.79
N CYS A 43 9.06 21.26 14.27
CA CYS A 43 9.43 21.82 15.58
C CYS A 43 8.97 23.27 15.76
N ILE A 44 8.95 24.07 14.69
CA ILE A 44 8.51 25.46 14.72
C ILE A 44 7.05 25.57 15.19
N TYR A 45 6.25 24.56 14.89
CA TYR A 45 4.80 24.52 15.15
C TYR A 45 4.43 23.62 16.32
N GLN A 46 5.38 22.88 16.91
CA GLN A 46 5.13 21.78 17.85
C GLN A 46 4.20 22.14 19.01
N SER A 47 4.38 23.32 19.59
CA SER A 47 3.57 23.78 20.75
C SER A 47 2.11 24.05 20.40
N GLU A 48 1.79 24.26 19.12
CA GLU A 48 0.44 24.59 18.66
C GLU A 48 -0.21 23.43 17.91
N LEU A 49 0.55 22.37 17.56
CA LEU A 49 0.05 21.22 16.82
C LEU A 49 -0.86 20.34 17.68
N ALA A 50 -2.13 20.24 17.29
CA ALA A 50 -3.07 19.29 17.87
C ALA A 50 -2.71 17.84 17.51
N ALA A 51 -2.32 17.61 16.28
CA ALA A 51 -1.77 16.33 15.81
C ALA A 51 -1.11 16.46 14.42
N CYS A 52 -0.24 15.49 14.13
CA CYS A 52 0.29 15.20 12.79
C CYS A 52 -0.35 13.93 12.26
N VAL A 53 -0.96 13.97 11.10
CA VAL A 53 -1.45 12.76 10.43
C VAL A 53 -0.52 12.36 9.31
N VAL A 54 -0.12 11.10 9.30
CA VAL A 54 0.71 10.48 8.26
C VAL A 54 -0.14 9.49 7.48
N GLU A 55 -0.03 9.50 6.15
CA GLU A 55 -0.71 8.50 5.33
C GLU A 55 -0.16 7.09 5.57
N SER A 56 -1.05 6.07 5.63
CA SER A 56 -0.68 4.67 5.87
C SER A 56 -0.17 3.97 4.61
N THR A 57 0.85 4.53 3.97
CA THR A 57 1.58 3.92 2.86
C THR A 57 2.42 2.72 3.33
N TYR A 58 3.17 2.06 2.43
CA TYR A 58 3.95 0.86 2.81
C TYR A 58 5.18 1.18 3.68
N ASN A 59 5.67 2.43 3.69
CA ASN A 59 6.94 2.87 4.30
C ASN A 59 6.76 3.83 5.50
N TRP A 60 5.60 3.89 6.13
CA TRP A 60 5.30 4.87 7.19
C TRP A 60 6.09 4.68 8.51
N TYR A 61 6.68 3.51 8.77
CA TYR A 61 7.27 3.17 10.07
C TYR A 61 8.29 4.19 10.55
N TRP A 62 9.28 4.52 9.72
CA TRP A 62 10.38 5.41 10.06
C TRP A 62 9.90 6.82 10.44
N LEU A 63 8.94 7.36 9.71
CA LEU A 63 8.43 8.71 9.92
C LEU A 63 7.55 8.80 11.16
N VAL A 64 6.60 7.87 11.32
CA VAL A 64 5.70 7.83 12.48
C VAL A 64 6.49 7.63 13.76
N ASP A 65 7.44 6.69 13.76
CA ASP A 65 8.29 6.43 14.93
C ASP A 65 9.12 7.64 15.30
N GLY A 66 9.80 8.23 14.31
CA GLY A 66 10.65 9.38 14.57
C GLY A 66 9.87 10.60 15.07
N LEU A 67 8.71 10.88 14.50
CA LEU A 67 7.86 11.96 14.99
C LEU A 67 7.33 11.69 16.41
N MET A 68 6.93 10.46 16.72
CA MET A 68 6.50 10.08 18.08
C MET A 68 7.66 10.18 19.08
N GLU A 69 8.86 9.75 18.72
CA GLU A 69 10.08 9.88 19.53
C GLU A 69 10.48 11.35 19.76
N ALA A 70 10.22 12.21 18.77
CA ALA A 70 10.39 13.66 18.89
C ALA A 70 9.27 14.36 19.68
N GLY A 71 8.26 13.62 20.18
CA GLY A 71 7.20 14.13 21.02
C GLY A 71 6.01 14.75 20.30
N PHE A 72 5.85 14.50 19.00
CA PHE A 72 4.68 14.93 18.25
C PHE A 72 3.48 13.99 18.49
N PRO A 73 2.25 14.52 18.60
CA PRO A 73 1.04 13.72 18.64
C PRO A 73 0.71 13.19 17.23
N VAL A 74 1.11 11.94 16.94
CA VAL A 74 0.96 11.36 15.59
C VAL A 74 -0.29 10.51 15.47
N ARG A 75 -0.96 10.59 14.32
CA ARG A 75 -2.05 9.71 13.89
C ARG A 75 -1.72 9.08 12.54
N LEU A 76 -2.14 7.85 12.32
CA LEU A 76 -1.98 7.15 11.04
C LEU A 76 -3.32 7.19 10.29
N ALA A 77 -3.35 7.77 9.10
CA ALA A 77 -4.56 7.81 8.29
C ALA A 77 -4.86 6.43 7.69
N HIS A 78 -6.09 5.97 7.80
CA HIS A 78 -6.58 4.79 7.10
C HIS A 78 -7.25 5.20 5.78
N THR A 79 -6.44 5.54 4.78
CA THR A 79 -6.89 6.13 3.51
C THR A 79 -7.88 5.23 2.75
N SER A 80 -7.75 3.89 2.84
CA SER A 80 -8.70 2.97 2.21
C SER A 80 -10.11 2.97 2.85
N ALA A 81 -10.29 3.60 4.00
CA ALA A 81 -11.58 3.80 4.63
C ALA A 81 -12.16 5.20 4.36
N LEU A 82 -11.42 6.06 3.67
CA LEU A 82 -11.95 7.34 3.19
C LEU A 82 -12.92 7.08 2.04
N PRO A 83 -14.13 7.65 2.06
CA PRO A 83 -15.00 7.61 0.89
C PRO A 83 -14.23 8.22 -0.29
N GLU A 84 -14.13 7.49 -1.40
CA GLU A 84 -13.66 8.08 -2.64
C GLU A 84 -14.58 9.23 -2.99
N TYR A 85 -14.13 10.45 -2.82
CA TYR A 85 -14.78 11.62 -3.40
C TYR A 85 -14.58 11.56 -4.92
N SER A 86 -15.43 10.77 -5.58
CA SER A 86 -15.40 10.50 -7.02
C SER A 86 -15.64 11.74 -7.91
N GLY A 87 -15.59 12.92 -7.34
CA GLY A 87 -15.83 14.20 -8.05
C GLY A 87 -14.60 15.10 -8.21
N LEU A 88 -13.51 14.91 -7.46
CA LEU A 88 -12.34 15.78 -7.52
C LEU A 88 -11.19 15.09 -8.27
N LYS A 89 -11.25 15.16 -9.59
CA LYS A 89 -10.31 14.53 -10.53
C LYS A 89 -8.94 15.25 -10.64
N TYR A 90 -8.63 16.18 -9.75
CA TYR A 90 -7.38 16.94 -9.71
C TYR A 90 -6.79 16.91 -8.31
N SER A 91 -6.52 15.70 -7.80
CA SER A 91 -5.65 15.59 -6.63
C SER A 91 -4.20 15.73 -7.09
N ASN A 92 -3.45 16.52 -6.36
CA ASN A 92 -2.00 16.54 -6.43
C ASN A 92 -1.49 16.36 -4.99
N ASP A 93 -0.24 15.97 -4.84
CA ASP A 93 0.34 15.63 -3.53
C ASP A 93 0.14 16.74 -2.48
N TYR A 94 0.11 18.02 -2.92
CA TYR A 94 -0.17 19.15 -2.03
C TYR A 94 -1.63 19.19 -1.56
N SER A 95 -2.57 18.92 -2.49
CA SER A 95 -3.99 18.84 -2.12
C SER A 95 -4.27 17.64 -1.20
N ASP A 96 -3.55 16.54 -1.37
CA ASP A 96 -3.72 15.34 -0.57
C ASP A 96 -3.21 15.55 0.86
N ALA A 97 -2.05 16.19 1.03
CA ALA A 97 -1.54 16.59 2.36
C ALA A 97 -2.49 17.58 3.07
N ARG A 98 -3.00 18.60 2.36
CA ARG A 98 -4.01 19.52 2.92
C ARG A 98 -5.31 18.81 3.29
N HIS A 99 -5.76 17.89 2.46
CA HIS A 99 -6.98 17.12 2.72
C HIS A 99 -6.87 16.27 3.97
N LEU A 100 -5.72 15.62 4.20
CA LEU A 100 -5.44 14.90 5.44
C LEU A 100 -5.50 15.83 6.67
N ALA A 101 -4.88 17.01 6.61
CA ALA A 101 -4.92 18.00 7.68
C ALA A 101 -6.35 18.52 7.93
N HIS A 102 -7.12 18.78 6.87
CA HIS A 102 -8.50 19.19 6.91
C HIS A 102 -9.40 18.16 7.59
N LEU A 103 -9.32 16.89 7.17
CA LEU A 103 -10.10 15.80 7.80
C LEU A 103 -9.71 15.59 9.27
N LEU A 104 -8.42 15.74 9.59
CA LEU A 104 -7.94 15.68 10.97
C LEU A 104 -8.58 16.80 11.81
N ARG A 105 -8.60 18.03 11.30
CA ARG A 105 -9.22 19.18 11.94
C ARG A 105 -10.71 18.99 12.22
N LEU A 106 -11.43 18.43 11.25
CA LEU A 106 -12.87 18.14 11.37
C LEU A 106 -13.20 16.93 12.26
N GLY A 107 -12.20 16.15 12.69
CA GLY A 107 -12.43 14.91 13.41
C GLY A 107 -13.04 13.79 12.55
N LEU A 108 -13.00 13.93 11.23
CA LEU A 108 -13.59 12.99 10.26
C LEU A 108 -12.59 11.99 9.70
N LEU A 109 -11.32 12.09 10.11
CA LEU A 109 -10.26 11.22 9.58
C LEU A 109 -10.38 9.81 10.17
N PRO A 110 -10.60 8.76 9.35
CA PRO A 110 -10.45 7.39 9.81
C PRO A 110 -8.99 7.13 10.17
N THR A 111 -8.74 6.74 11.41
CA THR A 111 -7.38 6.45 11.88
C THR A 111 -7.12 4.96 11.97
N GLY A 112 -5.93 4.55 11.51
CA GLY A 112 -5.41 3.21 11.67
C GLY A 112 -4.70 3.03 13.01
N TYR A 113 -4.56 1.78 13.43
CA TYR A 113 -3.78 1.43 14.60
C TYR A 113 -2.29 1.51 14.29
N ILE A 114 -1.53 2.23 15.10
CA ILE A 114 -0.06 2.27 15.04
C ILE A 114 0.47 1.08 15.81
N TYR A 115 0.90 0.04 15.09
CA TYR A 115 1.46 -1.16 15.70
C TYR A 115 2.77 -0.86 16.44
N PRO A 116 2.93 -1.32 17.67
CA PRO A 116 4.22 -1.29 18.38
C PRO A 116 5.34 -1.93 17.57
N LYS A 117 6.58 -1.47 17.74
CA LYS A 117 7.73 -1.96 16.98
C LYS A 117 7.90 -3.47 17.08
N GLU A 118 7.65 -4.04 18.25
CA GLU A 118 7.79 -5.46 18.57
C GLU A 118 6.83 -6.36 17.79
N GLU A 119 5.64 -5.84 17.46
CA GLU A 119 4.60 -6.60 16.77
C GLU A 119 4.71 -6.53 15.23
N ARG A 120 5.51 -5.62 14.70
CA ARG A 120 5.58 -5.35 13.26
C ARG A 120 6.17 -6.49 12.46
N ALA A 121 7.15 -7.20 13.00
CA ALA A 121 7.75 -8.36 12.35
C ALA A 121 6.70 -9.45 12.08
N LEU A 122 5.86 -9.75 13.08
CA LEU A 122 4.75 -10.70 12.92
C LEU A 122 3.70 -10.18 11.93
N ARG A 123 3.32 -8.91 12.05
CA ARG A 123 2.37 -8.28 11.12
C ARG A 123 2.84 -8.37 9.68
N ASP A 124 4.10 -8.04 9.41
CA ASP A 124 4.65 -8.02 8.07
C ASP A 124 4.79 -9.44 7.49
N LEU A 125 5.14 -10.42 8.33
CA LEU A 125 5.14 -11.83 7.97
C LEU A 125 3.73 -12.31 7.56
N LEU A 126 2.69 -11.97 8.34
CA LEU A 126 1.31 -12.32 8.03
C LEU A 126 0.81 -11.64 6.74
N ARG A 127 1.17 -10.39 6.52
CA ARG A 127 0.87 -9.67 5.26
C ARG A 127 1.57 -10.31 4.07
N ARG A 128 2.84 -10.70 4.23
CA ARG A 128 3.59 -11.42 3.20
C ARG A 128 2.95 -12.77 2.87
N ARG A 129 2.57 -13.52 3.89
CA ARG A 129 1.84 -14.78 3.71
C ARG A 129 0.52 -14.57 2.95
N LEU A 130 -0.26 -13.55 3.31
CA LEU A 130 -1.51 -13.23 2.60
C LEU A 130 -1.27 -12.89 1.13
N LEU A 131 -0.23 -12.12 0.83
CA LEU A 131 0.17 -11.80 -0.54
C LEU A 131 0.49 -13.07 -1.34
N LEU A 132 1.32 -13.96 -0.78
CA LEU A 132 1.68 -15.22 -1.43
C LEU A 132 0.47 -16.12 -1.67
N VAL A 133 -0.48 -16.19 -0.70
CA VAL A 133 -1.74 -16.95 -0.87
C VAL A 133 -2.58 -16.36 -2.02
N ARG A 134 -2.68 -15.03 -2.11
CA ARG A 134 -3.41 -14.36 -3.20
C ARG A 134 -2.74 -14.61 -4.55
N GLN A 135 -1.42 -14.48 -4.65
CA GLN A 135 -0.66 -14.77 -5.86
C GLN A 135 -0.87 -16.22 -6.32
N ARG A 136 -0.77 -17.19 -5.40
CA ARG A 136 -1.05 -18.60 -5.69
C ARG A 136 -2.47 -18.78 -6.26
N SER A 137 -3.47 -18.14 -5.68
CA SER A 137 -4.85 -18.23 -6.16
C SER A 137 -5.01 -17.66 -7.57
N LEU A 138 -4.35 -16.52 -7.86
CA LEU A 138 -4.34 -15.94 -9.20
C LEU A 138 -3.68 -16.88 -10.23
N HIS A 139 -2.56 -17.53 -9.87
CA HIS A 139 -1.90 -18.50 -10.73
C HIS A 139 -2.80 -19.72 -11.01
N HIS A 140 -3.53 -20.22 -9.99
CA HIS A 140 -4.47 -21.32 -10.20
C HIS A 140 -5.59 -20.93 -11.19
N VAL A 141 -6.19 -19.76 -11.02
CA VAL A 141 -7.26 -19.27 -11.92
C VAL A 141 -6.72 -19.06 -13.35
N SER A 142 -5.52 -18.49 -13.47
CA SER A 142 -4.87 -18.29 -14.77
C SER A 142 -4.64 -19.63 -15.48
N LEU A 143 -4.13 -20.63 -14.76
CA LEU A 143 -3.89 -21.96 -15.31
C LEU A 143 -5.20 -22.69 -15.70
N GLN A 144 -6.25 -22.59 -14.87
CA GLN A 144 -7.58 -23.09 -15.21
C GLN A 144 -8.08 -22.50 -16.52
N SER A 145 -7.96 -21.19 -16.68
CA SER A 145 -8.39 -20.47 -17.88
C SER A 145 -7.59 -20.87 -19.10
N LEU A 146 -6.29 -21.09 -18.92
CA LEU A 146 -5.39 -21.54 -19.99
C LEU A 146 -5.80 -22.93 -20.49
N ILE A 147 -5.93 -23.89 -19.60
CA ILE A 147 -6.33 -25.28 -19.92
C ILE A 147 -7.70 -25.30 -20.58
N ALA A 148 -8.68 -24.59 -20.01
CA ALA A 148 -10.02 -24.53 -20.55
C ALA A 148 -10.07 -23.96 -21.98
N ARG A 149 -9.26 -22.95 -22.26
CA ARG A 149 -9.17 -22.33 -23.60
C ARG A 149 -8.65 -23.29 -24.67
N HIS A 150 -7.73 -24.17 -24.31
CA HIS A 150 -7.07 -25.05 -25.27
C HIS A 150 -7.65 -26.46 -25.38
N SER A 151 -8.11 -27.01 -24.26
CA SER A 151 -8.66 -28.39 -24.22
C SER A 151 -10.18 -28.42 -24.13
N GLY A 152 -10.84 -27.30 -23.91
CA GLY A 152 -12.26 -27.25 -23.57
C GLY A 152 -12.61 -27.81 -22.18
N GLN A 153 -11.61 -28.30 -21.43
CA GLN A 153 -11.79 -28.91 -20.11
C GLN A 153 -11.62 -27.89 -19.00
N ARG A 154 -12.56 -27.85 -18.04
CA ARG A 154 -12.46 -27.01 -16.86
C ARG A 154 -12.03 -27.85 -15.66
N LEU A 155 -10.75 -27.69 -15.27
CA LEU A 155 -10.23 -28.33 -14.07
C LEU A 155 -10.59 -27.52 -12.82
N ASN A 156 -10.92 -28.24 -11.73
CA ASN A 156 -11.10 -27.60 -10.43
C ASN A 156 -9.75 -27.39 -9.70
N THR A 157 -9.77 -26.66 -8.58
CA THR A 157 -8.55 -26.32 -7.83
C THR A 157 -7.80 -27.57 -7.32
N LEU A 158 -8.50 -28.64 -6.94
CA LEU A 158 -7.85 -29.88 -6.49
C LEU A 158 -7.12 -30.58 -7.63
N GLN A 159 -7.77 -30.67 -8.80
CA GLN A 159 -7.17 -31.23 -9.99
C GLN A 159 -5.92 -30.43 -10.43
N ILE A 160 -6.00 -29.11 -10.40
CA ILE A 160 -4.83 -28.25 -10.68
C ILE A 160 -3.66 -28.53 -9.73
N LYS A 161 -3.92 -28.67 -8.44
CA LYS A 161 -2.89 -28.99 -7.44
C LYS A 161 -2.26 -30.36 -7.61
N GLN A 162 -2.98 -31.28 -8.22
CA GLN A 162 -2.52 -32.66 -8.47
C GLN A 162 -1.82 -32.82 -9.83
N LEU A 163 -1.85 -31.79 -10.68
CA LEU A 163 -1.19 -31.85 -11.98
C LEU A 163 0.33 -32.00 -11.80
N SER A 164 0.89 -33.04 -12.40
CA SER A 164 2.33 -33.18 -12.53
C SER A 164 2.87 -32.31 -13.66
N LYS A 165 4.19 -32.06 -13.65
CA LYS A 165 4.86 -31.36 -14.76
C LYS A 165 4.60 -32.05 -16.12
N ARG A 166 4.41 -33.37 -16.13
CA ARG A 166 4.13 -34.16 -17.34
C ARG A 166 2.74 -33.84 -17.87
N ASP A 167 1.71 -33.90 -17.01
CA ASP A 167 0.33 -33.60 -17.40
C ASP A 167 0.19 -32.22 -18.01
N LEU A 168 0.93 -31.26 -17.47
CA LEU A 168 0.94 -29.89 -17.97
C LEU A 168 1.65 -29.76 -19.31
N THR A 169 2.70 -30.53 -19.53
CA THR A 169 3.36 -30.59 -20.84
C THR A 169 2.39 -31.12 -21.88
N ASP A 170 1.60 -32.14 -21.55
CA ASP A 170 0.60 -32.73 -22.44
C ASP A 170 -0.54 -31.74 -22.75
N TYR A 171 -1.04 -31.00 -21.77
CA TYR A 171 -2.01 -29.94 -21.99
C TYR A 171 -1.46 -28.73 -22.78
N LEU A 172 -0.17 -28.50 -22.71
CA LEU A 172 0.53 -27.37 -23.35
C LEU A 172 1.24 -27.73 -24.66
N GLN A 173 1.21 -29.00 -25.07
CA GLN A 173 1.85 -29.42 -26.34
C GLN A 173 1.33 -28.66 -27.56
N GLY A 174 0.06 -28.25 -27.55
CA GLY A 174 -0.49 -27.36 -28.58
C GLY A 174 0.11 -25.93 -28.56
N TYR A 175 0.76 -25.51 -27.45
CA TYR A 175 1.43 -24.20 -27.29
C TYR A 175 2.88 -24.19 -27.73
N ALA A 176 3.55 -25.32 -27.68
CA ALA A 176 4.95 -25.45 -28.11
C ALA A 176 5.15 -25.03 -29.56
N LEU A 177 4.09 -25.00 -30.36
CA LEU A 177 4.07 -24.55 -31.72
C LEU A 177 3.98 -23.04 -31.91
N MET A 178 3.69 -22.25 -30.85
CA MET A 178 3.48 -20.80 -30.95
C MET A 178 4.59 -19.92 -30.33
N GLY A 179 5.72 -20.47 -29.96
CA GLY A 179 6.93 -19.70 -29.59
C GLY A 179 7.38 -19.87 -28.14
N GLY A 180 8.71 -19.94 -27.93
CA GLY A 180 9.38 -20.24 -26.67
C GLY A 180 9.08 -19.29 -25.47
N GLU A 181 8.48 -18.15 -25.71
CA GLU A 181 8.17 -17.14 -24.69
C GLU A 181 7.00 -17.56 -23.78
N ILE A 182 5.98 -18.19 -24.37
CA ILE A 182 4.81 -18.70 -23.63
C ILE A 182 5.20 -19.91 -22.78
N THR A 183 6.12 -20.72 -23.25
CA THR A 183 6.63 -21.90 -22.54
C THR A 183 7.41 -21.50 -21.28
N HIS A 184 8.11 -20.39 -21.32
CA HIS A 184 8.87 -19.87 -20.17
C HIS A 184 7.92 -19.30 -19.09
N GLN A 185 6.93 -18.50 -19.47
CA GLN A 185 5.92 -17.99 -18.55
C GLN A 185 5.09 -19.12 -17.91
N ALA A 186 4.68 -20.11 -18.71
CA ALA A 186 3.95 -21.27 -18.18
C ALA A 186 4.81 -22.08 -17.20
N ARG A 187 6.12 -22.25 -17.44
CA ARG A 187 7.04 -22.89 -16.49
C ARG A 187 7.19 -22.13 -15.21
N CYS A 188 7.38 -20.81 -15.26
CA CYS A 188 7.44 -19.96 -14.05
C CYS A 188 6.15 -20.03 -13.25
N TRP A 189 4.98 -20.07 -13.90
CA TRP A 189 3.69 -20.22 -13.22
C TRP A 189 3.53 -21.58 -12.54
N LEU A 190 4.03 -22.63 -13.17
CA LEU A 190 4.00 -23.99 -12.65
C LEU A 190 4.92 -24.20 -11.45
N GLU A 191 6.12 -23.69 -11.54
CA GLU A 191 7.10 -23.75 -10.43
C GLU A 191 6.61 -22.98 -9.21
N ASN A 192 5.92 -21.86 -9.41
CA ASN A 192 5.34 -21.06 -8.31
C ASN A 192 3.97 -21.56 -7.82
N ALA A 193 3.22 -22.34 -8.58
CA ALA A 193 1.90 -22.84 -8.18
C ALA A 193 1.96 -24.18 -7.44
N VAL A 194 3.07 -24.91 -7.56
CA VAL A 194 3.26 -26.26 -6.97
C VAL A 194 4.05 -26.21 -5.65
N GLN A 195 4.71 -25.08 -5.31
CA GLN A 195 5.30 -24.82 -4.00
C GLN A 195 4.27 -24.21 -3.04
#